data_ef122c6367478730f671f6ee054e18b6
#
_entry.id   ef122c6367478730f671f6ee054e18b6
#
_cell.length_a   1.000
_cell.length_b   1.000
_cell.length_c   1.000
_cell.angle_alpha   90.00
_cell.angle_beta   90.00
_cell.angle_gamma   90.00
#
_symmetry.space_group_name_H-M   'P 1'
#
loop_
_entity.id
_entity.type
_entity.pdbx_description
1 polymer ?
#
loop_
_entity_poly.entity_id
_entity_poly.type
_entity_poly.pdbx_seq_one_letter_code
_entity_poly.pdbx_strand_id
1 'polypeptide(L)'
;MNHELLAVLEYIEQERGISKEQLVNAVEKALAATCQKNLERRAKYVEAKLNRSNGSIRVVATYNIVENIDTFVEGDKDGKEHIKDKSDEQMTLAEALKFDPNAKVGTQIVIEITPKNFGRIVAQTAKQAILHEIRKAEKQTIEDEFKDQVGEIVSGTVRRYEQGSIIVDLQKAEAKIPVREKVPSEQYMPGDRINALLLRIANKEKDGNKEGRDRKDKEDGLILSRASREFIRKLFEREVSEIHDGIVEIVSIARDAGSRTKLAVRSNDPRVDPVGACVGMRGMRVKNITNELNGERVDIIPFSDDLARYVSNALHPAKAEKIEVDYSTATIHFYVDSENSRLAFGKKAQNVRLAQKLIGGDWKIDLKLVEDGAEEAASDFAEEKERRTGELSNTLGVSVETAQLLVANGFLSLEGLSELSEEDLRAINGLSGEDASIILDKIAQSKS
;
A
#
# COMPACT_ATOMS: atom_id res chain seq x y z
N MET A 1 35.28 7.85 29.19
CA MET A 1 34.14 7.15 28.55
C MET A 1 32.79 7.49 29.18
N ASN A 2 32.62 7.39 30.51
CA ASN A 2 31.32 7.58 31.14
C ASN A 2 30.78 9.03 31.09
N HIS A 3 31.64 10.04 31.26
CA HIS A 3 31.28 11.45 31.13
C HIS A 3 31.03 11.88 29.68
N GLU A 4 31.70 11.27 28.72
CA GLU A 4 31.51 11.54 27.29
C GLU A 4 30.12 11.12 26.81
N LEU A 5 29.61 10.00 27.32
CA LEU A 5 28.24 9.54 26.95
C LEU A 5 27.18 10.55 27.44
N LEU A 6 27.29 11.04 28.67
CA LEU A 6 26.37 12.06 29.21
C LEU A 6 26.43 13.35 28.39
N ALA A 7 27.64 13.82 28.04
CA ALA A 7 27.82 15.01 27.21
C ALA A 7 27.20 14.86 25.82
N VAL A 8 27.33 13.68 25.21
CA VAL A 8 26.68 13.37 23.92
C VAL A 8 25.14 13.37 24.04
N LEU A 9 24.58 12.82 25.12
CA LEU A 9 23.14 12.83 25.35
C LEU A 9 22.60 14.26 25.54
N GLU A 10 23.33 15.11 26.28
CA GLU A 10 23.00 16.54 26.47
C GLU A 10 23.10 17.32 25.15
N TYR A 11 24.11 17.07 24.36
CA TYR A 11 24.28 17.68 23.04
C TYR A 11 23.09 17.33 22.11
N ILE A 12 22.66 16.05 22.08
CA ILE A 12 21.54 15.60 21.26
C ILE A 12 20.21 16.21 21.73
N GLU A 13 20.01 16.34 23.05
CA GLU A 13 18.84 17.01 23.60
C GLU A 13 18.77 18.48 23.14
N GLN A 14 19.87 19.20 23.14
CA GLN A 14 19.94 20.61 22.71
C GLN A 14 19.77 20.76 21.19
N GLU A 15 20.43 19.91 20.38
CA GLU A 15 20.45 20.04 18.92
C GLU A 15 19.23 19.43 18.24
N ARG A 16 18.65 18.37 18.81
CA ARG A 16 17.58 17.59 18.18
C ARG A 16 16.25 17.60 18.93
N GLY A 17 16.20 18.21 20.12
CA GLY A 17 14.98 18.31 20.93
C GLY A 17 14.49 16.98 21.51
N ILE A 18 15.32 15.93 21.49
CA ILE A 18 14.98 14.62 22.05
C ILE A 18 15.35 14.63 23.53
N SER A 19 14.38 14.38 24.44
CA SER A 19 14.65 14.46 25.85
C SER A 19 15.75 13.48 26.27
N LYS A 20 16.70 13.97 27.13
CA LYS A 20 17.75 13.14 27.70
C LYS A 20 17.23 11.89 28.38
N GLU A 21 16.04 11.96 28.97
CA GLU A 21 15.41 10.82 29.63
C GLU A 21 14.99 9.72 28.66
N GLN A 22 14.46 10.09 27.49
CA GLN A 22 14.14 9.12 26.43
C GLN A 22 15.39 8.43 25.90
N LEU A 23 16.47 9.18 25.68
CA LEU A 23 17.75 8.64 25.23
C LEU A 23 18.36 7.69 26.26
N VAL A 24 18.36 8.07 27.55
CA VAL A 24 18.83 7.20 28.65
C VAL A 24 18.02 5.89 28.68
N ASN A 25 16.70 5.97 28.68
CA ASN A 25 15.85 4.79 28.71
C ASN A 25 16.08 3.87 27.50
N ALA A 26 16.31 4.42 26.31
CA ALA A 26 16.61 3.65 25.11
C ALA A 26 17.96 2.92 25.22
N VAL A 27 18.98 3.62 25.74
CA VAL A 27 20.30 3.03 25.97
C VAL A 27 20.23 1.92 27.03
N GLU A 28 19.53 2.15 28.13
CA GLU A 28 19.34 1.16 29.19
C GLU A 28 18.65 -0.10 28.67
N LYS A 29 17.54 0.05 27.94
CA LYS A 29 16.83 -1.07 27.29
C LYS A 29 17.69 -1.86 26.30
N ALA A 30 18.43 -1.13 25.44
CA ALA A 30 19.29 -1.76 24.44
C ALA A 30 20.46 -2.52 25.09
N LEU A 31 21.03 -1.97 26.16
CA LEU A 31 22.09 -2.61 26.93
C LEU A 31 21.58 -3.84 27.65
N ALA A 32 20.42 -3.78 28.31
CA ALA A 32 19.79 -4.92 28.96
C ALA A 32 19.58 -6.06 27.96
N ALA A 33 18.99 -5.78 26.78
CA ALA A 33 18.75 -6.76 25.74
C ALA A 33 20.04 -7.36 25.15
N THR A 34 21.10 -6.54 25.01
CA THR A 34 22.38 -7.00 24.48
C THR A 34 23.12 -7.86 25.52
N CYS A 35 23.10 -7.45 26.78
CA CYS A 35 23.68 -8.23 27.87
C CYS A 35 22.96 -9.55 28.07
N GLN A 36 21.64 -9.56 28.01
CA GLN A 36 20.82 -10.78 28.12
C GLN A 36 21.23 -11.86 27.09
N LYS A 37 21.55 -11.44 25.86
CA LYS A 37 22.01 -12.36 24.79
C LYS A 37 23.43 -12.89 25.01
N ASN A 38 24.27 -12.17 25.71
CA ASN A 38 25.71 -12.46 25.89
C ASN A 38 26.04 -13.01 27.28
N LEU A 39 25.04 -13.32 28.10
CA LEU A 39 25.26 -13.93 29.41
C LEU A 39 25.65 -15.40 29.30
N GLU A 40 26.62 -15.83 30.11
CA GLU A 40 27.00 -17.24 30.26
C GLU A 40 25.83 -18.06 30.86
N ARG A 41 25.09 -17.47 31.79
CA ARG A 41 23.84 -18.01 32.33
C ARG A 41 22.67 -17.16 31.79
N ARG A 42 21.65 -17.81 31.22
CA ARG A 42 20.44 -17.14 30.76
C ARG A 42 19.73 -16.46 31.93
N ALA A 43 19.24 -15.26 31.73
CA ALA A 43 18.44 -14.51 32.69
C ALA A 43 17.27 -13.87 31.95
N LYS A 44 16.05 -14.06 32.44
CA LYS A 44 14.85 -13.47 31.85
C LYS A 44 14.71 -12.00 32.20
N TYR A 45 15.03 -11.66 33.44
CA TYR A 45 14.90 -10.30 33.95
C TYR A 45 16.30 -9.67 34.09
N VAL A 46 16.69 -8.91 33.05
CA VAL A 46 17.95 -8.17 33.01
C VAL A 46 17.62 -6.68 32.92
N GLU A 47 18.17 -5.89 33.82
CA GLU A 47 18.07 -4.44 33.81
C GLU A 47 19.45 -3.81 33.70
N ALA A 48 19.57 -2.76 32.87
CA ALA A 48 20.74 -1.89 32.84
C ALA A 48 20.33 -0.52 33.39
N LYS A 49 21.13 0.05 34.29
CA LYS A 49 20.89 1.37 34.86
C LYS A 49 22.10 2.27 34.64
N LEU A 50 21.87 3.45 34.06
CA LEU A 50 22.84 4.50 33.84
C LEU A 50 22.77 5.47 34.99
N ASN A 51 23.89 5.63 35.73
CA ASN A 51 23.98 6.65 36.76
C ASN A 51 24.09 8.04 36.08
N ARG A 52 23.10 8.89 36.34
CA ARG A 52 22.95 10.21 35.69
C ARG A 52 24.02 11.23 36.12
N SER A 53 24.72 10.99 37.24
CA SER A 53 25.75 11.92 37.76
C SER A 53 27.16 11.62 37.26
N ASN A 54 27.51 10.35 37.14
CA ASN A 54 28.86 9.92 36.76
C ASN A 54 28.97 9.10 35.48
N GLY A 55 27.81 8.80 34.86
CA GLY A 55 27.73 8.02 33.61
C GLY A 55 28.11 6.55 33.77
N SER A 56 28.22 6.02 35.02
CA SER A 56 28.51 4.61 35.23
C SER A 56 27.26 3.75 34.90
N ILE A 57 27.48 2.60 34.28
CA ILE A 57 26.42 1.69 33.91
C ILE A 57 26.60 0.41 34.72
N ARG A 58 25.50 -0.03 35.35
CA ARG A 58 25.41 -1.30 36.03
C ARG A 58 24.36 -2.16 35.35
N VAL A 59 24.67 -3.45 35.17
CA VAL A 59 23.72 -4.43 34.64
C VAL A 59 23.45 -5.45 35.71
N VAL A 60 22.19 -5.66 36.00
CA VAL A 60 21.74 -6.59 37.04
C VAL A 60 20.78 -7.61 36.44
N ALA A 61 20.85 -8.84 36.94
CA ALA A 61 19.87 -9.88 36.67
C ALA A 61 19.14 -10.23 37.97
N THR A 62 17.84 -10.40 37.86
CA THR A 62 16.97 -10.77 38.98
C THR A 62 16.51 -12.21 38.81
N TYR A 63 16.68 -13.03 39.88
CA TYR A 63 16.22 -14.41 39.93
C TYR A 63 15.35 -14.62 41.15
N ASN A 64 14.37 -15.50 41.05
CA ASN A 64 13.58 -15.99 42.19
C ASN A 64 14.32 -17.18 42.87
N ILE A 65 14.49 -17.13 44.15
CA ILE A 65 15.16 -18.21 44.90
C ILE A 65 14.17 -19.33 45.17
N VAL A 66 14.49 -20.55 44.72
CA VAL A 66 13.70 -21.74 44.88
C VAL A 66 14.52 -22.88 45.49
N GLU A 67 13.90 -23.89 46.07
CA GLU A 67 14.63 -25.09 46.52
C GLU A 67 15.08 -25.92 45.34
N ASN A 68 14.17 -26.14 44.35
CA ASN A 68 14.42 -26.84 43.11
C ASN A 68 13.88 -26.00 41.94
N ILE A 69 14.61 -25.98 40.80
CA ILE A 69 14.18 -25.26 39.60
C ILE A 69 13.00 -25.99 38.98
N ASP A 70 11.92 -25.27 38.71
CA ASP A 70 10.73 -25.80 38.05
C ASP A 70 11.02 -26.20 36.61
N THR A 71 10.46 -27.33 36.18
CA THR A 71 10.50 -27.81 34.82
C THR A 71 9.11 -27.70 34.16
N PHE A 72 9.06 -27.41 32.91
CA PHE A 72 7.83 -27.35 32.11
C PHE A 72 8.04 -27.96 30.72
N VAL A 73 6.94 -28.42 30.11
CA VAL A 73 6.96 -28.99 28.76
C VAL A 73 6.58 -27.90 27.76
N GLU A 74 7.43 -27.66 26.79
CA GLU A 74 7.15 -26.74 25.67
C GLU A 74 7.04 -27.57 24.40
N GLY A 75 5.91 -27.45 23.69
CA GLY A 75 5.71 -28.06 22.37
C GLY A 75 6.35 -27.20 21.28
N ASP A 76 7.12 -27.81 20.39
CA ASP A 76 7.66 -27.18 19.20
C ASP A 76 6.59 -27.11 18.09
N LYS A 77 6.80 -26.26 17.08
CA LYS A 77 5.92 -26.12 15.90
C LYS A 77 5.76 -27.44 15.12
N ASP A 78 6.67 -28.37 15.32
CA ASP A 78 6.65 -29.73 14.73
C ASP A 78 5.99 -30.79 15.64
N GLY A 79 5.35 -30.36 16.74
CA GLY A 79 4.62 -31.27 17.66
C GLY A 79 5.51 -32.12 18.58
N LYS A 80 6.80 -31.79 18.72
CA LYS A 80 7.72 -32.45 19.64
C LYS A 80 7.69 -31.72 20.99
N GLU A 81 7.51 -32.47 22.06
CA GLU A 81 7.59 -31.97 23.42
C GLU A 81 9.04 -31.92 23.90
N HIS A 82 9.47 -30.75 24.37
CA HIS A 82 10.78 -30.54 24.96
C HIS A 82 10.59 -30.13 26.42
N ILE A 83 11.29 -30.83 27.33
CA ILE A 83 11.33 -30.45 28.74
C ILE A 83 12.32 -29.30 28.87
N LYS A 84 11.84 -28.13 29.30
CA LYS A 84 12.65 -26.97 29.64
C LYS A 84 12.55 -26.71 31.13
N ASP A 85 13.59 -26.15 31.70
CA ASP A 85 13.62 -25.64 33.04
C ASP A 85 13.47 -24.12 33.10
N LYS A 86 13.11 -23.58 34.26
CA LYS A 86 13.02 -22.14 34.50
C LYS A 86 14.32 -21.59 35.08
N SER A 87 15.47 -22.12 34.69
CA SER A 87 16.79 -21.66 35.15
C SER A 87 17.12 -20.24 34.73
N ASP A 88 16.38 -19.68 33.77
CA ASP A 88 16.45 -18.29 33.36
C ASP A 88 15.68 -17.32 34.28
N GLU A 89 14.72 -17.83 35.08
CA GLU A 89 13.94 -17.05 36.04
C GLU A 89 14.26 -17.40 37.49
N GLN A 90 14.75 -18.61 37.71
CA GLN A 90 14.92 -19.21 39.03
C GLN A 90 16.37 -19.58 39.32
N MET A 91 16.72 -19.53 40.61
CA MET A 91 18.03 -19.92 41.10
C MET A 91 17.85 -20.77 42.38
N THR A 92 18.65 -21.81 42.52
CA THR A 92 18.60 -22.62 43.74
C THR A 92 19.18 -21.87 44.93
N LEU A 93 18.68 -22.18 46.14
CA LEU A 93 19.20 -21.59 47.39
C LEU A 93 20.72 -21.76 47.53
N ALA A 94 21.23 -22.95 47.18
CA ALA A 94 22.68 -23.26 47.27
C ALA A 94 23.53 -22.36 46.33
N GLU A 95 23.00 -21.96 45.20
CA GLU A 95 23.65 -21.02 44.28
C GLU A 95 23.52 -19.56 44.78
N ALA A 96 22.30 -19.20 45.28
CA ALA A 96 22.02 -17.86 45.78
C ALA A 96 22.92 -17.48 46.99
N LEU A 97 23.16 -18.45 47.89
CA LEU A 97 24.05 -18.27 49.05
C LEU A 97 25.50 -17.93 48.69
N LYS A 98 25.96 -18.19 47.46
CA LYS A 98 27.31 -17.75 46.98
C LYS A 98 27.39 -16.25 46.73
N PHE A 99 26.25 -15.60 46.51
CA PHE A 99 26.17 -14.18 46.19
C PHE A 99 25.63 -13.37 47.38
N ASP A 100 24.68 -13.91 48.15
CA ASP A 100 24.14 -13.29 49.34
C ASP A 100 24.02 -14.33 50.46
N PRO A 101 24.81 -14.20 51.56
CA PRO A 101 24.73 -15.14 52.71
C PRO A 101 23.35 -15.19 53.41
N ASN A 102 22.51 -14.14 53.22
CA ASN A 102 21.19 -14.03 53.83
C ASN A 102 20.05 -14.48 52.92
N ALA A 103 20.36 -15.09 51.77
CA ALA A 103 19.38 -15.55 50.81
C ALA A 103 18.40 -16.55 51.43
N LYS A 104 17.10 -16.38 51.08
CA LYS A 104 16.02 -17.28 51.57
C LYS A 104 15.15 -17.73 50.39
N VAL A 105 14.65 -18.96 50.48
CA VAL A 105 13.66 -19.48 49.50
C VAL A 105 12.43 -18.57 49.48
N GLY A 106 11.91 -18.29 48.30
CA GLY A 106 10.75 -17.43 48.08
C GLY A 106 11.08 -15.91 47.98
N THR A 107 12.37 -15.53 48.13
CA THR A 107 12.79 -14.14 47.90
C THR A 107 13.45 -13.97 46.54
N GLN A 108 13.62 -12.74 46.09
CA GLN A 108 14.37 -12.40 44.89
C GLN A 108 15.81 -12.04 45.21
N ILE A 109 16.73 -12.47 44.37
CA ILE A 109 18.15 -12.05 44.44
C ILE A 109 18.48 -11.23 43.17
N VAL A 110 19.19 -10.13 43.40
CA VAL A 110 19.68 -9.23 42.32
C VAL A 110 21.20 -9.40 42.26
N ILE A 111 21.65 -9.89 41.12
CA ILE A 111 23.11 -10.15 40.92
C ILE A 111 23.64 -9.19 39.86
N GLU A 112 24.79 -8.51 40.14
CA GLU A 112 25.47 -7.70 39.14
C GLU A 112 26.19 -8.63 38.15
N ILE A 113 25.86 -8.47 36.86
CA ILE A 113 26.35 -9.30 35.77
C ILE A 113 27.06 -8.45 34.70
N THR A 114 28.22 -7.90 35.06
CA THR A 114 28.95 -7.05 34.12
C THR A 114 29.92 -7.89 33.27
N PRO A 115 29.73 -8.03 31.94
CA PRO A 115 30.58 -8.85 31.06
C PRO A 115 32.03 -8.36 31.01
N LYS A 116 33.01 -9.23 30.77
CA LYS A 116 34.46 -8.89 30.75
C LYS A 116 34.83 -7.81 29.68
N ASN A 117 34.07 -7.66 28.58
CA ASN A 117 34.30 -6.66 27.54
C ASN A 117 33.25 -5.55 27.54
N PHE A 118 32.67 -5.25 28.69
CA PHE A 118 31.51 -4.37 28.86
C PHE A 118 31.69 -2.97 28.20
N GLY A 119 32.86 -2.35 28.33
CA GLY A 119 33.10 -1.03 27.75
C GLY A 119 32.92 -0.94 26.25
N ARG A 120 33.32 -1.96 25.51
CA ARG A 120 33.08 -2.04 24.03
C ARG A 120 31.62 -2.27 23.71
N ILE A 121 30.96 -3.19 24.44
CA ILE A 121 29.54 -3.48 24.28
C ILE A 121 28.71 -2.23 24.52
N VAL A 122 29.00 -1.53 25.63
CA VAL A 122 28.33 -0.26 25.99
C VAL A 122 28.47 0.78 24.90
N ALA A 123 29.67 1.05 24.43
CA ALA A 123 29.92 2.10 23.44
C ALA A 123 29.19 1.81 22.12
N GLN A 124 29.25 0.56 21.65
CA GLN A 124 28.61 0.16 20.39
C GLN A 124 27.07 0.13 20.50
N THR A 125 26.54 -0.44 21.60
CA THR A 125 25.09 -0.55 21.83
C THR A 125 24.48 0.83 22.08
N ALA A 126 25.12 1.67 22.89
CA ALA A 126 24.65 3.03 23.13
C ALA A 126 24.62 3.86 21.86
N LYS A 127 25.69 3.79 21.03
CA LYS A 127 25.68 4.45 19.70
C LYS A 127 24.51 4.00 18.83
N GLN A 128 24.24 2.69 18.75
CA GLN A 128 23.13 2.17 17.95
C GLN A 128 21.76 2.58 18.50
N ALA A 129 21.58 2.52 19.82
CA ALA A 129 20.35 2.93 20.49
C ALA A 129 20.05 4.42 20.28
N ILE A 130 21.05 5.26 20.45
CA ILE A 130 20.94 6.72 20.22
C ILE A 130 20.59 7.01 18.76
N LEU A 131 21.28 6.40 17.80
CA LEU A 131 20.99 6.57 16.38
C LEU A 131 19.57 6.07 16.02
N HIS A 132 19.10 5.03 16.68
CA HIS A 132 17.74 4.54 16.51
C HIS A 132 16.70 5.55 17.01
N GLU A 133 16.90 6.11 18.22
CA GLU A 133 15.99 7.13 18.77
C GLU A 133 16.01 8.43 17.95
N ILE A 134 17.16 8.87 17.44
CA ILE A 134 17.25 10.03 16.56
C ILE A 134 16.39 9.78 15.30
N ARG A 135 16.57 8.64 14.63
CA ARG A 135 15.77 8.29 13.43
C ARG A 135 14.29 8.21 13.74
N LYS A 136 13.93 7.68 14.89
CA LYS A 136 12.53 7.58 15.32
C LYS A 136 11.92 8.97 15.57
N ALA A 137 12.65 9.86 16.21
CA ALA A 137 12.22 11.24 16.43
C ALA A 137 12.10 12.02 15.10
N GLU A 138 13.09 11.88 14.20
CA GLU A 138 13.02 12.47 12.85
C GLU A 138 11.79 11.98 12.09
N LYS A 139 11.49 10.66 12.13
CA LYS A 139 10.28 10.10 11.53
C LYS A 139 9.00 10.65 12.14
N GLN A 140 8.96 10.77 13.47
CA GLN A 140 7.79 11.32 14.15
C GLN A 140 7.55 12.79 13.76
N THR A 141 8.60 13.58 13.66
CA THR A 141 8.51 14.97 13.19
C THR A 141 7.96 15.05 11.77
N ILE A 142 8.46 14.19 10.86
CA ILE A 142 7.95 14.09 9.50
C ILE A 142 6.48 13.65 9.49
N GLU A 143 6.11 12.63 10.27
CA GLU A 143 4.72 12.15 10.41
C GLU A 143 3.81 13.29 10.89
N ASP A 144 4.21 14.03 11.91
CA ASP A 144 3.42 15.14 12.47
C ASP A 144 3.27 16.32 11.49
N GLU A 145 4.27 16.58 10.66
CA GLU A 145 4.23 17.64 9.66
C GLU A 145 3.36 17.30 8.44
N PHE A 146 3.37 16.05 8.02
CA PHE A 146 2.67 15.62 6.80
C PHE A 146 1.32 14.94 7.05
N LYS A 147 0.95 14.61 8.30
CA LYS A 147 -0.31 13.91 8.61
C LYS A 147 -1.55 14.61 8.05
N ASP A 148 -1.59 15.94 8.12
CA ASP A 148 -2.72 16.74 7.65
C ASP A 148 -2.72 16.93 6.12
N GLN A 149 -1.64 16.52 5.44
CA GLN A 149 -1.50 16.56 3.99
C GLN A 149 -1.80 15.19 3.34
N VAL A 150 -2.09 14.15 4.15
CA VAL A 150 -2.48 12.85 3.60
C VAL A 150 -3.80 12.98 2.85
N GLY A 151 -3.82 12.52 1.60
CA GLY A 151 -4.94 12.70 0.68
C GLY A 151 -4.87 14.01 -0.12
N GLU A 152 -3.85 14.85 0.06
CA GLU A 152 -3.66 16.09 -0.71
C GLU A 152 -2.54 15.96 -1.73
N ILE A 153 -2.53 16.85 -2.73
CA ILE A 153 -1.49 16.92 -3.76
C ILE A 153 -0.30 17.68 -3.21
N VAL A 154 0.85 17.02 -3.18
CA VAL A 154 2.13 17.61 -2.83
C VAL A 154 3.00 17.77 -4.07
N SER A 155 3.81 18.84 -4.08
CA SER A 155 4.76 19.12 -5.15
C SER A 155 6.19 18.88 -4.67
N GLY A 156 6.99 18.21 -5.49
CA GLY A 156 8.39 17.94 -5.17
C GLY A 156 9.27 17.89 -6.40
N THR A 157 10.54 17.55 -6.19
CA THR A 157 11.53 17.39 -7.24
C THR A 157 12.03 15.96 -7.26
N VAL A 158 12.05 15.34 -8.43
CA VAL A 158 12.59 13.98 -8.60
C VAL A 158 14.08 13.98 -8.30
N ARG A 159 14.52 13.16 -7.37
CA ARG A 159 15.92 13.06 -6.95
C ARG A 159 16.66 11.94 -7.65
N ARG A 160 16.10 10.74 -7.59
CA ARG A 160 16.69 9.52 -8.15
C ARG A 160 15.66 8.42 -8.31
N TYR A 161 16.05 7.38 -9.03
CA TYR A 161 15.34 6.11 -9.07
C TYR A 161 16.01 5.12 -8.12
N GLU A 162 15.20 4.36 -7.37
CA GLU A 162 15.68 3.36 -6.44
C GLU A 162 14.78 2.12 -6.53
N GLN A 163 15.34 0.99 -6.96
CA GLN A 163 14.60 -0.27 -7.16
C GLN A 163 13.30 -0.10 -7.99
N GLY A 164 13.37 0.72 -9.06
CA GLY A 164 12.23 1.01 -9.93
C GLY A 164 11.25 2.07 -9.39
N SER A 165 11.33 2.44 -8.13
CA SER A 165 10.55 3.50 -7.51
C SER A 165 11.17 4.86 -7.75
N ILE A 166 10.38 5.94 -7.71
CA ILE A 166 10.86 7.32 -7.82
C ILE A 166 11.01 7.90 -6.43
N ILE A 167 12.17 8.46 -6.13
CA ILE A 167 12.40 9.22 -4.89
C ILE A 167 12.24 10.71 -5.20
N VAL A 168 11.33 11.33 -4.46
CA VAL A 168 10.94 12.73 -4.62
C VAL A 168 11.36 13.52 -3.37
N ASP A 169 11.98 14.65 -3.57
CA ASP A 169 12.34 15.60 -2.53
C ASP A 169 11.19 16.60 -2.33
N LEU A 170 10.58 16.59 -1.16
CA LEU A 170 9.54 17.53 -0.74
C LEU A 170 10.10 18.72 0.04
N GLN A 171 11.41 19.01 -0.07
CA GLN A 171 12.19 20.03 0.66
C GLN A 171 12.47 19.64 2.12
N LYS A 172 11.47 19.19 2.87
CA LYS A 172 11.59 18.85 4.29
C LYS A 172 11.77 17.34 4.52
N ALA A 173 11.36 16.52 3.56
CA ALA A 173 11.48 15.07 3.63
C ALA A 173 11.57 14.45 2.23
N GLU A 174 12.20 13.28 2.14
CA GLU A 174 12.12 12.44 0.96
C GLU A 174 10.84 11.60 0.99
N ALA A 175 10.16 11.52 -0.15
CA ALA A 175 8.98 10.70 -0.38
C ALA A 175 9.25 9.70 -1.50
N LYS A 176 8.47 8.62 -1.53
CA LYS A 176 8.64 7.53 -2.51
C LYS A 176 7.36 7.33 -3.31
N ILE A 177 7.49 7.24 -4.65
CA ILE A 177 6.45 6.70 -5.52
C ILE A 177 6.84 5.26 -5.85
N PRO A 178 6.19 4.26 -5.25
CA PRO A 178 6.45 2.84 -5.55
C PRO A 178 6.11 2.50 -7.01
N VAL A 179 6.63 1.39 -7.50
CA VAL A 179 6.40 0.94 -8.89
C VAL A 179 4.91 0.85 -9.22
N ARG A 180 4.09 0.33 -8.30
CA ARG A 180 2.63 0.19 -8.46
C ARG A 180 1.86 1.52 -8.47
N GLU A 181 2.43 2.58 -7.88
CA GLU A 181 1.84 3.91 -7.80
C GLU A 181 2.36 4.86 -8.91
N LYS A 182 3.20 4.34 -9.78
CA LYS A 182 3.68 5.03 -10.98
C LYS A 182 2.68 4.89 -12.12
N VAL A 183 2.71 5.86 -13.03
CA VAL A 183 2.02 5.78 -14.31
C VAL A 183 3.03 5.31 -15.36
N PRO A 184 2.80 4.17 -16.05
CA PRO A 184 3.77 3.58 -16.98
C PRO A 184 4.17 4.48 -18.14
N SER A 185 3.25 5.35 -18.58
CA SER A 185 3.48 6.28 -19.69
C SER A 185 4.30 7.52 -19.30
N GLU A 186 4.48 7.77 -18.00
CA GLU A 186 5.21 8.94 -17.50
C GLU A 186 6.69 8.62 -17.29
N GLN A 187 7.54 9.50 -17.82
CA GLN A 187 8.99 9.41 -17.64
C GLN A 187 9.47 10.71 -17.00
N TYR A 188 10.22 10.60 -15.91
CA TYR A 188 10.79 11.74 -15.21
C TYR A 188 12.30 11.63 -15.15
N MET A 189 12.99 12.74 -15.20
CA MET A 189 14.44 12.82 -15.00
C MET A 189 14.75 13.40 -13.63
N PRO A 190 15.90 13.07 -13.01
CA PRO A 190 16.35 13.78 -11.83
C PRO A 190 16.41 15.29 -12.07
N GLY A 191 15.76 16.05 -11.17
CA GLY A 191 15.59 17.50 -11.30
C GLY A 191 14.20 17.93 -11.80
N ASP A 192 13.39 17.05 -12.37
CA ASP A 192 12.04 17.37 -12.79
C ASP A 192 11.12 17.65 -11.60
N ARG A 193 10.22 18.62 -11.78
CA ARG A 193 9.12 18.86 -10.84
C ARG A 193 8.02 17.83 -11.04
N ILE A 194 7.48 17.33 -9.95
CA ILE A 194 6.39 16.36 -9.96
C ILE A 194 5.35 16.70 -8.91
N ASN A 195 4.08 16.64 -9.32
CA ASN A 195 2.93 16.68 -8.41
C ASN A 195 2.43 15.26 -8.20
N ALA A 196 2.15 14.89 -6.96
CA ALA A 196 1.62 13.57 -6.65
C ALA A 196 0.71 13.63 -5.42
N LEU A 197 -0.19 12.67 -5.29
CA LEU A 197 -1.01 12.52 -4.09
C LEU A 197 -0.16 11.94 -2.96
N LEU A 198 -0.18 12.56 -1.79
CA LEU A 198 0.35 11.93 -0.59
C LEU A 198 -0.65 10.84 -0.14
N LEU A 199 -0.37 9.60 -0.54
CA LEU A 199 -1.31 8.49 -0.35
C LEU A 199 -1.39 8.06 1.13
N ARG A 200 -0.23 7.94 1.79
CA ARG A 200 -0.13 7.52 3.20
C ARG A 200 1.27 7.77 3.75
N ILE A 201 1.35 7.73 5.07
CA ILE A 201 2.62 7.68 5.82
C ILE A 201 2.79 6.25 6.32
N ALA A 202 3.76 5.52 5.78
CA ALA A 202 4.03 4.14 6.15
C ALA A 202 5.04 4.07 7.30
N ASN A 203 4.73 3.27 8.33
CA ASN A 203 5.61 3.07 9.48
C ASN A 203 5.77 1.58 9.78
N LYS A 204 6.95 1.03 9.49
CA LYS A 204 7.26 -0.40 9.66
C LYS A 204 7.04 -0.93 11.08
N GLU A 205 7.21 -0.08 12.08
CA GLU A 205 7.11 -0.48 13.49
C GLU A 205 5.65 -0.62 13.95
N LYS A 206 4.76 0.23 13.41
CA LYS A 206 3.32 0.20 13.73
C LYS A 206 2.55 -0.88 12.95
N ASP A 207 3.00 -1.19 11.73
CA ASP A 207 2.34 -2.14 10.83
C ASP A 207 2.81 -3.61 11.00
N GLY A 208 3.87 -3.85 11.77
CA GLY A 208 4.48 -5.18 11.97
C GLY A 208 3.61 -6.23 12.67
N ASN A 209 2.43 -5.87 13.18
CA ASN A 209 1.53 -6.76 13.94
C ASN A 209 0.25 -7.17 13.18
N LYS A 210 0.12 -6.81 11.91
CA LYS A 210 -1.00 -7.32 11.08
C LYS A 210 -0.52 -8.55 10.32
N GLU A 211 -0.68 -9.72 10.95
CA GLU A 211 -0.57 -11.02 10.30
C GLU A 211 -1.56 -11.07 9.13
N GLY A 212 -1.05 -11.20 7.90
CA GLY A 212 -1.86 -11.48 6.72
C GLY A 212 -1.68 -10.56 5.51
N ARG A 213 -0.83 -9.54 5.53
CA ARG A 213 -0.51 -8.76 4.32
C ARG A 213 0.91 -9.06 3.84
N ASP A 214 1.03 -9.24 2.52
CA ASP A 214 2.21 -9.68 1.80
C ASP A 214 3.54 -9.09 2.34
N ARG A 215 4.49 -9.99 2.60
CA ARG A 215 5.85 -9.68 3.06
C ARG A 215 6.66 -8.83 2.05
N LYS A 216 6.12 -8.54 0.87
CA LYS A 216 6.80 -7.81 -0.21
C LYS A 216 6.75 -6.29 -0.07
N ASP A 217 5.80 -5.72 0.69
CA ASP A 217 5.58 -4.27 0.79
C ASP A 217 6.01 -3.68 2.14
N LYS A 218 7.27 -3.88 2.54
CA LYS A 218 7.83 -3.13 3.69
C LYS A 218 8.26 -1.73 3.24
N GLU A 219 7.30 -0.94 2.77
CA GLU A 219 7.51 0.48 2.51
C GLU A 219 7.64 1.24 3.83
N ASP A 220 8.43 2.30 3.84
CA ASP A 220 8.67 3.15 5.01
C ASP A 220 8.74 4.62 4.55
N GLY A 221 8.16 5.52 5.34
CA GLY A 221 8.14 6.95 5.05
C GLY A 221 6.91 7.42 4.27
N LEU A 222 7.04 8.55 3.57
CA LEU A 222 5.98 9.18 2.81
C LEU A 222 5.78 8.45 1.48
N ILE A 223 4.57 7.93 1.25
CA ILE A 223 4.23 7.21 0.02
C ILE A 223 3.35 8.11 -0.85
N LEU A 224 3.84 8.38 -2.05
CA LEU A 224 3.13 9.17 -3.05
C LEU A 224 2.54 8.28 -4.14
N SER A 225 1.46 8.75 -4.76
CA SER A 225 0.81 8.08 -5.89
C SER A 225 0.50 9.07 -7.02
N ARG A 226 0.76 8.63 -8.25
CA ARG A 226 0.23 9.25 -9.47
C ARG A 226 -0.83 8.38 -10.14
N ALA A 227 -0.90 7.10 -9.79
CA ALA A 227 -1.84 6.13 -10.35
C ALA A 227 -3.21 6.13 -9.63
N SER A 228 -3.31 6.66 -8.42
CA SER A 228 -4.54 6.68 -7.61
C SER A 228 -5.69 7.45 -8.29
N ARG A 229 -6.92 6.98 -8.10
CA ARG A 229 -8.15 7.69 -8.51
C ARG A 229 -8.32 8.99 -7.72
N GLU A 230 -7.91 9.00 -6.45
CA GLU A 230 -7.98 10.18 -5.59
C GLU A 230 -7.07 11.31 -6.09
N PHE A 231 -5.99 11.00 -6.81
CA PHE A 231 -5.17 12.01 -7.47
C PHE A 231 -5.98 12.79 -8.51
N ILE A 232 -6.81 12.11 -9.32
CA ILE A 232 -7.72 12.75 -10.28
C ILE A 232 -8.74 13.60 -9.55
N ARG A 233 -9.37 13.08 -8.49
CA ARG A 233 -10.34 13.83 -7.67
C ARG A 233 -9.73 15.15 -7.18
N LYS A 234 -8.54 15.09 -6.60
CA LYS A 234 -7.85 16.28 -6.09
C LYS A 234 -7.41 17.26 -7.17
N LEU A 235 -7.05 16.77 -8.37
CA LEU A 235 -6.78 17.66 -9.51
C LEU A 235 -8.03 18.42 -9.91
N PHE A 236 -9.19 17.77 -9.97
CA PHE A 236 -10.46 18.43 -10.28
C PHE A 236 -10.89 19.36 -9.15
N GLU A 237 -10.77 19.00 -7.89
CA GLU A 237 -11.06 19.88 -6.75
C GLU A 237 -10.22 21.17 -6.79
N ARG A 238 -8.96 21.08 -7.25
CA ARG A 238 -8.06 22.22 -7.36
C ARG A 238 -8.36 23.11 -8.57
N GLU A 239 -8.78 22.53 -9.69
CA GLU A 239 -8.98 23.25 -10.96
C GLU A 239 -10.40 23.78 -11.12
N VAL A 240 -11.39 23.15 -10.49
CA VAL A 240 -12.82 23.42 -10.66
C VAL A 240 -13.40 23.95 -9.35
N SER A 241 -13.65 25.26 -9.30
CA SER A 241 -14.20 25.94 -8.10
C SER A 241 -15.56 25.37 -7.69
N GLU A 242 -16.39 25.00 -8.65
CA GLU A 242 -17.73 24.44 -8.38
C GLU A 242 -17.67 23.05 -7.69
N ILE A 243 -16.57 22.31 -7.89
CA ILE A 243 -16.31 21.07 -7.12
C ILE A 243 -15.78 21.41 -5.74
N HIS A 244 -14.85 22.34 -5.64
CA HIS A 244 -14.31 22.80 -4.36
C HIS A 244 -15.42 23.33 -3.41
N ASP A 245 -16.36 24.06 -3.97
CA ASP A 245 -17.49 24.67 -3.24
C ASP A 245 -18.64 23.67 -3.00
N GLY A 246 -18.53 22.41 -3.46
CA GLY A 246 -19.52 21.36 -3.30
C GLY A 246 -20.80 21.53 -4.14
N ILE A 247 -20.81 22.46 -5.11
CA ILE A 247 -21.91 22.65 -6.06
C ILE A 247 -21.97 21.49 -7.05
N VAL A 248 -20.79 21.06 -7.54
CA VAL A 248 -20.62 19.88 -8.39
C VAL A 248 -19.94 18.79 -7.58
N GLU A 249 -20.47 17.58 -7.65
CA GLU A 249 -19.97 16.40 -6.96
C GLU A 249 -19.38 15.40 -7.96
N ILE A 250 -18.21 14.84 -7.64
CA ILE A 250 -17.63 13.70 -8.35
C ILE A 250 -18.20 12.42 -7.72
N VAL A 251 -19.13 11.80 -8.42
CA VAL A 251 -19.83 10.59 -7.94
C VAL A 251 -18.96 9.35 -8.06
N SER A 252 -18.29 9.16 -9.18
CA SER A 252 -17.48 7.98 -9.46
C SER A 252 -16.33 8.29 -10.40
N ILE A 253 -15.22 7.55 -10.24
CA ILE A 253 -14.02 7.62 -11.10
C ILE A 253 -13.61 6.22 -11.49
N ALA A 254 -13.49 5.98 -12.79
CA ALA A 254 -12.87 4.78 -13.34
C ALA A 254 -11.62 5.18 -14.12
N ARG A 255 -10.44 4.73 -13.67
CA ARG A 255 -9.14 5.14 -14.21
C ARG A 255 -8.34 3.96 -14.72
N ASP A 256 -7.73 4.17 -15.86
CA ASP A 256 -6.66 3.38 -16.46
C ASP A 256 -5.46 4.33 -16.59
N ALA A 257 -4.61 4.32 -15.54
CA ALA A 257 -3.59 5.35 -15.33
C ALA A 257 -2.64 5.48 -16.52
N GLY A 258 -2.47 6.71 -17.02
CA GLY A 258 -1.65 7.04 -18.19
C GLY A 258 -2.32 6.78 -19.55
N SER A 259 -3.56 6.28 -19.57
CA SER A 259 -4.30 6.02 -20.80
C SER A 259 -5.62 6.78 -20.85
N ARG A 260 -6.59 6.43 -19.99
CA ARG A 260 -7.91 7.04 -20.00
C ARG A 260 -8.58 7.01 -18.63
N THR A 261 -9.26 8.09 -18.29
CA THR A 261 -10.10 8.18 -17.08
C THR A 261 -11.53 8.57 -17.49
N LYS A 262 -12.51 7.94 -16.86
CA LYS A 262 -13.91 8.33 -16.90
C LYS A 262 -14.32 8.88 -15.54
N LEU A 263 -14.94 10.07 -15.53
CA LEU A 263 -15.33 10.81 -14.35
C LEU A 263 -16.83 11.09 -14.41
N ALA A 264 -17.60 10.55 -13.49
CA ALA A 264 -19.03 10.83 -13.38
C ALA A 264 -19.27 12.00 -12.43
N VAL A 265 -19.99 13.01 -12.89
CA VAL A 265 -20.26 14.24 -12.13
C VAL A 265 -21.76 14.52 -12.05
N ARG A 266 -22.18 15.09 -10.92
CA ARG A 266 -23.55 15.52 -10.66
C ARG A 266 -23.53 16.94 -10.10
N SER A 267 -24.54 17.75 -10.43
CA SER A 267 -24.72 19.04 -9.81
C SER A 267 -25.78 18.98 -8.70
N ASN A 268 -25.48 19.62 -7.59
CA ASN A 268 -26.42 19.84 -6.48
C ASN A 268 -27.29 21.10 -6.70
N ASP A 269 -26.91 21.98 -7.66
CA ASP A 269 -27.72 23.13 -8.10
C ASP A 269 -28.22 22.90 -9.55
N PRO A 270 -29.55 22.84 -9.78
CA PRO A 270 -30.13 22.59 -11.10
C PRO A 270 -29.73 23.63 -12.17
N ARG A 271 -29.23 24.80 -11.76
CA ARG A 271 -28.82 25.88 -12.66
C ARG A 271 -27.40 25.71 -13.17
N VAL A 272 -26.63 24.79 -12.60
CA VAL A 272 -25.22 24.56 -12.94
C VAL A 272 -25.09 23.27 -13.72
N ASP A 273 -24.59 23.37 -14.95
CA ASP A 273 -24.20 22.20 -15.74
C ASP A 273 -22.89 21.59 -15.19
N PRO A 274 -22.95 20.37 -14.62
CA PRO A 274 -21.76 19.77 -14.02
C PRO A 274 -20.65 19.45 -15.02
N VAL A 275 -21.00 19.07 -16.24
CA VAL A 275 -20.02 18.77 -17.30
C VAL A 275 -19.37 20.03 -17.79
N GLY A 276 -20.17 21.08 -18.08
CA GLY A 276 -19.68 22.37 -18.50
C GLY A 276 -18.74 23.02 -17.47
N ALA A 277 -19.06 22.92 -16.18
CA ALA A 277 -18.22 23.42 -15.10
C ALA A 277 -16.83 22.71 -15.08
N CYS A 278 -16.81 21.39 -15.23
CA CYS A 278 -15.58 20.62 -15.25
C CYS A 278 -14.74 20.83 -16.53
N VAL A 279 -15.39 20.95 -17.67
CA VAL A 279 -14.71 21.22 -18.97
C VAL A 279 -14.13 22.61 -19.00
N GLY A 280 -14.88 23.60 -18.49
CA GLY A 280 -14.50 24.99 -18.47
C GLY A 280 -14.56 25.65 -19.84
N MET A 281 -14.29 26.96 -19.86
CA MET A 281 -14.37 27.75 -21.09
C MET A 281 -13.40 27.22 -22.16
N ARG A 282 -13.93 26.81 -23.31
CA ARG A 282 -13.17 26.22 -24.43
C ARG A 282 -12.33 24.98 -24.02
N GLY A 283 -12.73 24.26 -22.99
CA GLY A 283 -12.02 23.07 -22.52
C GLY A 283 -10.73 23.36 -21.76
N MET A 284 -10.52 24.57 -21.27
CA MET A 284 -9.26 24.98 -20.62
C MET A 284 -8.99 24.19 -19.36
N ARG A 285 -10.01 23.98 -18.49
CA ARG A 285 -9.85 23.27 -17.21
C ARG A 285 -9.45 21.81 -17.45
N VAL A 286 -10.21 21.09 -18.30
CA VAL A 286 -9.88 19.69 -18.59
C VAL A 286 -8.53 19.56 -19.32
N LYS A 287 -8.15 20.55 -20.14
CA LYS A 287 -6.84 20.57 -20.80
C LYS A 287 -5.70 20.73 -19.80
N ASN A 288 -5.83 21.59 -18.80
CA ASN A 288 -4.84 21.76 -17.75
C ASN A 288 -4.64 20.43 -16.98
N ILE A 289 -5.73 19.75 -16.64
CA ILE A 289 -5.69 18.44 -15.97
C ILE A 289 -5.02 17.39 -16.89
N THR A 290 -5.41 17.33 -18.16
CA THR A 290 -4.83 16.39 -19.13
C THR A 290 -3.32 16.65 -19.32
N ASN A 291 -2.88 17.90 -19.31
CA ASN A 291 -1.46 18.26 -19.38
C ASN A 291 -0.70 17.80 -18.12
N GLU A 292 -1.28 17.98 -16.92
CA GLU A 292 -0.71 17.49 -15.67
C GLU A 292 -0.59 15.95 -15.66
N LEU A 293 -1.53 15.26 -16.32
CA LEU A 293 -1.57 13.81 -16.46
C LEU A 293 -0.77 13.28 -17.66
N ASN A 294 0.09 14.11 -18.24
CA ASN A 294 0.94 13.76 -19.38
C ASN A 294 0.18 13.18 -20.60
N GLY A 295 -1.02 13.72 -20.88
CA GLY A 295 -1.85 13.35 -22.02
C GLY A 295 -2.85 12.23 -21.77
N GLU A 296 -3.05 11.78 -20.53
CA GLU A 296 -4.13 10.85 -20.17
C GLU A 296 -5.49 11.47 -20.53
N ARG A 297 -6.31 10.74 -21.28
CA ARG A 297 -7.62 11.24 -21.73
C ARG A 297 -8.60 11.22 -20.57
N VAL A 298 -9.34 12.30 -20.39
CA VAL A 298 -10.35 12.41 -19.33
C VAL A 298 -11.73 12.63 -19.95
N ASP A 299 -12.63 11.67 -19.80
CA ASP A 299 -14.03 11.75 -20.19
C ASP A 299 -14.88 12.17 -19.00
N ILE A 300 -15.54 13.32 -19.10
CA ILE A 300 -16.45 13.83 -18.08
C ILE A 300 -17.87 13.45 -18.45
N ILE A 301 -18.55 12.72 -17.57
CA ILE A 301 -19.80 12.03 -17.83
C ILE A 301 -20.87 12.56 -16.86
N PRO A 302 -22.03 13.02 -17.34
CA PRO A 302 -23.11 13.40 -16.46
C PRO A 302 -23.68 12.14 -15.78
N PHE A 303 -23.69 12.14 -14.46
CA PHE A 303 -24.30 11.07 -13.67
C PHE A 303 -25.83 11.11 -13.87
N SER A 304 -26.47 9.95 -13.85
CA SER A 304 -27.92 9.83 -13.85
C SER A 304 -28.34 8.71 -12.90
N ASP A 305 -29.43 8.94 -12.16
CA ASP A 305 -30.05 7.92 -11.32
C ASP A 305 -30.75 6.84 -12.16
N ASP A 306 -31.12 7.18 -13.41
CA ASP A 306 -31.54 6.21 -14.43
C ASP A 306 -30.31 5.47 -14.98
N LEU A 307 -30.22 4.18 -14.68
CA LEU A 307 -29.10 3.33 -15.02
C LEU A 307 -28.90 3.20 -16.54
N ALA A 308 -29.99 3.11 -17.32
CA ALA A 308 -29.91 3.03 -18.77
C ALA A 308 -29.29 4.30 -19.36
N ARG A 309 -29.71 5.46 -18.88
CA ARG A 309 -29.15 6.74 -19.27
C ARG A 309 -27.70 6.90 -18.81
N TYR A 310 -27.37 6.45 -17.60
CA TYR A 310 -26.01 6.53 -17.08
C TYR A 310 -25.04 5.68 -17.90
N VAL A 311 -25.43 4.44 -18.25
CA VAL A 311 -24.63 3.56 -19.11
C VAL A 311 -24.46 4.14 -20.50
N SER A 312 -25.52 4.71 -21.09
CA SER A 312 -25.43 5.41 -22.36
C SER A 312 -24.41 6.53 -22.34
N ASN A 313 -24.43 7.36 -21.29
CA ASN A 313 -23.46 8.42 -21.10
C ASN A 313 -22.04 7.86 -20.91
N ALA A 314 -21.91 6.77 -20.14
CA ALA A 314 -20.61 6.16 -19.82
C ALA A 314 -19.95 5.50 -21.06
N LEU A 315 -20.71 4.99 -22.01
CA LEU A 315 -20.21 4.37 -23.23
C LEU A 315 -19.96 5.37 -24.38
N HIS A 316 -20.31 6.64 -24.19
CA HIS A 316 -20.02 7.65 -25.22
C HIS A 316 -18.56 7.52 -25.73
N PRO A 317 -18.30 7.64 -27.07
CA PRO A 317 -19.17 8.15 -28.15
C PRO A 317 -20.10 7.09 -28.79
N ALA A 318 -20.10 5.84 -28.33
CA ALA A 318 -21.01 4.83 -28.86
C ALA A 318 -22.46 5.19 -28.56
N LYS A 319 -23.34 4.95 -29.51
CA LYS A 319 -24.78 5.17 -29.36
C LYS A 319 -25.47 3.82 -29.35
N ALA A 320 -26.36 3.62 -28.36
CA ALA A 320 -27.22 2.44 -28.33
C ALA A 320 -28.47 2.71 -29.16
N GLU A 321 -28.96 1.70 -29.84
CA GLU A 321 -30.30 1.69 -30.43
C GLU A 321 -31.34 1.35 -29.34
N LYS A 322 -30.97 0.46 -28.42
CA LYS A 322 -31.80 0.03 -27.30
C LYS A 322 -30.92 -0.29 -26.08
N ILE A 323 -31.45 -0.03 -24.90
CA ILE A 323 -30.82 -0.41 -23.62
C ILE A 323 -31.87 -1.11 -22.77
N GLU A 324 -31.56 -2.31 -22.32
CA GLU A 324 -32.41 -3.09 -21.41
C GLU A 324 -31.65 -3.35 -20.11
N VAL A 325 -32.30 -3.11 -18.98
CA VAL A 325 -31.72 -3.32 -17.66
C VAL A 325 -32.44 -4.52 -17.03
N ASP A 326 -31.68 -5.59 -16.82
CA ASP A 326 -32.18 -6.76 -16.09
C ASP A 326 -31.68 -6.68 -14.64
N TYR A 327 -32.60 -6.29 -13.77
CA TYR A 327 -32.34 -6.18 -12.31
C TYR A 327 -32.19 -7.54 -11.62
N SER A 328 -32.66 -8.64 -12.24
CA SER A 328 -32.61 -9.99 -11.65
C SER A 328 -31.20 -10.59 -11.77
N THR A 329 -30.52 -10.31 -12.87
CA THR A 329 -29.16 -10.80 -13.16
C THR A 329 -28.10 -9.72 -13.01
N ALA A 330 -28.50 -8.48 -12.64
CA ALA A 330 -27.63 -7.30 -12.62
C ALA A 330 -26.89 -7.10 -13.96
N THR A 331 -27.60 -7.27 -15.09
CA THR A 331 -27.03 -7.18 -16.43
C THR A 331 -27.69 -6.07 -17.23
N ILE A 332 -26.90 -5.29 -17.95
CA ILE A 332 -27.33 -4.23 -18.83
C ILE A 332 -27.02 -4.66 -20.26
N HIS A 333 -28.07 -4.94 -21.03
CA HIS A 333 -27.96 -5.27 -22.46
C HIS A 333 -27.96 -3.97 -23.26
N PHE A 334 -26.83 -3.70 -23.90
CA PHE A 334 -26.61 -2.50 -24.69
C PHE A 334 -26.57 -2.89 -26.17
N TYR A 335 -27.67 -2.62 -26.89
CA TYR A 335 -27.82 -2.99 -28.28
C TYR A 335 -27.25 -1.92 -29.21
N VAL A 336 -26.36 -2.32 -30.11
CA VAL A 336 -25.62 -1.43 -31.02
C VAL A 336 -25.52 -2.02 -32.42
N ASP A 337 -25.35 -1.16 -33.41
CA ASP A 337 -24.90 -1.58 -34.75
C ASP A 337 -23.41 -1.94 -34.75
N SER A 338 -22.89 -2.42 -35.87
CA SER A 338 -21.50 -2.85 -36.01
C SER A 338 -20.46 -1.71 -35.83
N GLU A 339 -20.80 -0.48 -36.22
CA GLU A 339 -19.93 0.69 -36.08
C GLU A 339 -19.86 1.14 -34.64
N ASN A 340 -21.01 1.28 -33.98
CA ASN A 340 -21.09 1.65 -32.58
C ASN A 340 -20.54 0.56 -31.64
N SER A 341 -20.60 -0.72 -32.03
CA SER A 341 -19.98 -1.82 -31.30
C SER A 341 -18.48 -1.59 -31.11
N ARG A 342 -17.76 -1.23 -32.20
CA ARG A 342 -16.32 -0.91 -32.12
C ARG A 342 -16.04 0.28 -31.21
N LEU A 343 -16.91 1.29 -31.23
CA LEU A 343 -16.79 2.47 -30.35
C LEU A 343 -17.08 2.14 -28.89
N ALA A 344 -18.09 1.27 -28.64
CA ALA A 344 -18.46 0.82 -27.30
C ALA A 344 -17.35 -0.01 -26.64
N PHE A 345 -16.76 -0.94 -27.35
CA PHE A 345 -15.60 -1.67 -26.86
C PHE A 345 -14.39 -0.74 -26.68
N GLY A 346 -14.08 0.08 -27.68
CA GLY A 346 -12.87 0.87 -27.73
C GLY A 346 -11.60 0.02 -27.89
N LYS A 347 -10.43 0.66 -27.88
CA LYS A 347 -9.14 -0.02 -27.98
C LYS A 347 -8.94 -0.96 -26.79
N LYS A 348 -8.68 -2.25 -27.06
CA LYS A 348 -8.48 -3.30 -26.02
C LYS A 348 -9.67 -3.41 -25.04
N ALA A 349 -10.89 -3.17 -25.49
CA ALA A 349 -12.12 -3.11 -24.67
C ALA A 349 -12.08 -2.09 -23.51
N GLN A 350 -11.20 -1.09 -23.58
CA GLN A 350 -10.99 -0.11 -22.52
C GLN A 350 -12.26 0.69 -22.21
N ASN A 351 -13.07 1.05 -23.25
CA ASN A 351 -14.24 1.89 -23.05
C ASN A 351 -15.32 1.19 -22.22
N VAL A 352 -15.68 -0.06 -22.57
CA VAL A 352 -16.66 -0.84 -21.82
C VAL A 352 -16.17 -1.20 -20.41
N ARG A 353 -14.88 -1.57 -20.27
CA ARG A 353 -14.28 -1.90 -18.98
C ARG A 353 -14.30 -0.69 -18.01
N LEU A 354 -13.94 0.49 -18.49
CA LEU A 354 -14.01 1.70 -17.70
C LEU A 354 -15.45 2.11 -17.39
N ALA A 355 -16.38 1.96 -18.34
CA ALA A 355 -17.81 2.21 -18.11
C ALA A 355 -18.36 1.28 -17.03
N GLN A 356 -18.04 0.00 -17.07
CA GLN A 356 -18.43 -0.97 -16.05
C GLN A 356 -17.87 -0.63 -14.66
N LYS A 357 -16.57 -0.28 -14.58
CA LYS A 357 -15.96 0.18 -13.32
C LYS A 357 -16.58 1.49 -12.80
N LEU A 358 -17.02 2.38 -13.70
CA LEU A 358 -17.63 3.66 -13.35
C LEU A 358 -19.01 3.49 -12.73
N ILE A 359 -19.83 2.57 -13.33
CA ILE A 359 -21.18 2.27 -12.83
C ILE A 359 -21.08 1.63 -11.44
N GLY A 360 -20.06 0.79 -11.22
CA GLY A 360 -19.83 0.11 -9.95
C GLY A 360 -20.87 -0.98 -9.66
N GLY A 361 -20.80 -1.54 -8.45
CA GLY A 361 -21.66 -2.64 -8.04
C GLY A 361 -21.41 -3.93 -8.85
N ASP A 362 -22.36 -4.86 -8.77
CA ASP A 362 -22.29 -6.16 -9.48
C ASP A 362 -22.83 -6.10 -10.92
N TRP A 363 -23.02 -4.88 -11.46
CA TRP A 363 -23.57 -4.68 -12.79
C TRP A 363 -22.60 -5.12 -13.87
N LYS A 364 -23.12 -5.87 -14.85
CA LYS A 364 -22.41 -6.28 -16.07
C LYS A 364 -22.99 -5.56 -17.28
N ILE A 365 -22.13 -5.11 -18.19
CA ILE A 365 -22.53 -4.54 -19.47
C ILE A 365 -22.35 -5.62 -20.52
N ASP A 366 -23.45 -6.03 -21.15
CA ASP A 366 -23.48 -6.99 -22.25
C ASP A 366 -23.80 -6.25 -23.55
N LEU A 367 -22.83 -6.24 -24.47
CA LEU A 367 -22.96 -5.57 -25.77
C LEU A 367 -23.57 -6.55 -26.78
N LYS A 368 -24.74 -6.21 -27.32
CA LYS A 368 -25.45 -7.02 -28.32
C LYS A 368 -25.57 -6.27 -29.64
N LEU A 369 -25.37 -6.97 -30.73
CA LEU A 369 -25.61 -6.42 -32.07
C LEU A 369 -27.13 -6.48 -32.41
N VAL A 370 -27.62 -5.42 -33.04
CA VAL A 370 -29.02 -5.41 -33.53
C VAL A 370 -29.13 -6.21 -34.83
N GLU A 371 -30.18 -7.02 -34.94
CA GLU A 371 -30.33 -8.04 -35.96
C GLU A 371 -30.79 -7.55 -37.37
N ASP A 372 -30.65 -6.28 -37.71
CA ASP A 372 -30.90 -5.80 -39.08
C ASP A 372 -29.66 -5.93 -39.97
N GLY A 373 -29.53 -7.07 -40.62
CA GLY A 373 -28.42 -7.45 -41.52
C GLY A 373 -27.34 -8.34 -40.87
N ALA A 374 -27.65 -9.01 -39.81
CA ALA A 374 -26.73 -9.49 -38.80
C ALA A 374 -26.15 -10.89 -39.00
N GLU A 375 -26.52 -11.66 -40.01
CA GLU A 375 -25.94 -13.01 -40.16
C GLU A 375 -24.43 -12.98 -40.48
N GLU A 376 -23.96 -12.03 -41.30
CA GLU A 376 -22.54 -11.91 -41.62
C GLU A 376 -21.75 -11.23 -40.47
N ALA A 377 -22.27 -10.16 -39.85
CA ALA A 377 -21.58 -9.45 -38.77
C ALA A 377 -21.62 -10.22 -37.43
N ALA A 378 -22.67 -11.03 -37.19
CA ALA A 378 -22.73 -11.93 -36.05
C ALA A 378 -21.79 -13.12 -36.18
N SER A 379 -21.58 -13.65 -37.39
CA SER A 379 -20.61 -14.71 -37.67
C SER A 379 -19.19 -14.20 -37.46
N ASP A 380 -18.82 -13.03 -37.99
CA ASP A 380 -17.49 -12.40 -37.85
C ASP A 380 -17.20 -12.08 -36.37
N PHE A 381 -18.19 -11.62 -35.62
CA PHE A 381 -18.01 -11.33 -34.18
C PHE A 381 -17.90 -12.60 -33.33
N ALA A 382 -18.71 -13.62 -33.66
CA ALA A 382 -18.64 -14.92 -32.98
C ALA A 382 -17.30 -15.62 -33.30
N GLU A 383 -16.86 -15.59 -34.56
CA GLU A 383 -15.58 -16.14 -34.99
C GLU A 383 -14.38 -15.37 -34.36
N GLU A 384 -14.46 -14.03 -34.32
CA GLU A 384 -13.41 -13.22 -33.65
C GLU A 384 -13.37 -13.50 -32.14
N LYS A 385 -14.53 -13.62 -31.47
CA LYS A 385 -14.62 -13.99 -30.06
C LYS A 385 -14.08 -15.40 -29.82
N GLU A 386 -14.41 -16.34 -30.67
CA GLU A 386 -13.94 -17.73 -30.58
C GLU A 386 -12.44 -17.82 -30.87
N ARG A 387 -11.96 -17.10 -31.89
CA ARG A 387 -10.54 -16.97 -32.21
C ARG A 387 -9.75 -16.36 -31.03
N ARG A 388 -10.24 -15.25 -30.45
CA ARG A 388 -9.60 -14.60 -29.29
C ARG A 388 -9.61 -15.48 -28.05
N THR A 389 -10.69 -16.23 -27.85
CA THR A 389 -10.77 -17.21 -26.77
C THR A 389 -9.72 -18.30 -26.93
N GLY A 390 -9.58 -18.83 -28.15
CA GLY A 390 -8.56 -19.84 -28.48
C GLY A 390 -7.13 -19.30 -28.33
N GLU A 391 -6.85 -18.10 -28.84
CA GLU A 391 -5.56 -17.44 -28.68
C GLU A 391 -5.21 -17.21 -27.20
N LEU A 392 -6.18 -16.75 -26.42
CA LEU A 392 -5.99 -16.47 -24.99
C LEU A 392 -5.80 -17.75 -24.18
N SER A 393 -6.62 -18.80 -24.44
CA SER A 393 -6.47 -20.12 -23.82
C SER A 393 -5.08 -20.71 -24.07
N ASN A 394 -4.60 -20.67 -25.32
CA ASN A 394 -3.28 -21.18 -25.69
C ASN A 394 -2.15 -20.34 -25.09
N THR A 395 -2.28 -19.03 -25.09
CA THR A 395 -1.24 -18.10 -24.58
C THR A 395 -1.09 -18.17 -23.06
N LEU A 396 -2.21 -18.28 -22.35
CA LEU A 396 -2.24 -18.33 -20.89
C LEU A 396 -2.07 -19.77 -20.36
N GLY A 397 -2.41 -20.78 -21.15
CA GLY A 397 -2.43 -22.19 -20.71
C GLY A 397 -3.59 -22.49 -19.75
N VAL A 398 -4.70 -21.76 -19.89
CA VAL A 398 -5.93 -21.95 -19.10
C VAL A 398 -7.01 -22.65 -19.92
N SER A 399 -8.07 -23.15 -19.25
CA SER A 399 -9.19 -23.80 -19.94
C SER A 399 -9.91 -22.83 -20.91
N VAL A 400 -10.57 -23.38 -21.92
CA VAL A 400 -11.38 -22.59 -22.86
C VAL A 400 -12.48 -21.83 -22.11
N GLU A 401 -13.05 -22.43 -21.06
CA GLU A 401 -14.08 -21.82 -20.22
C GLU A 401 -13.54 -20.60 -19.48
N THR A 402 -12.33 -20.70 -18.91
CA THR A 402 -11.62 -19.58 -18.26
C THR A 402 -11.29 -18.48 -19.27
N ALA A 403 -10.82 -18.85 -20.47
CA ALA A 403 -10.56 -17.89 -21.54
C ALA A 403 -11.84 -17.19 -22.03
N GLN A 404 -12.97 -17.90 -22.13
CA GLN A 404 -14.28 -17.33 -22.46
C GLN A 404 -14.72 -16.32 -21.40
N LEU A 405 -14.50 -16.64 -20.13
CA LEU A 405 -14.83 -15.78 -19.01
C LEU A 405 -13.98 -14.49 -19.03
N LEU A 406 -12.70 -14.59 -19.36
CA LEU A 406 -11.83 -13.43 -19.54
C LEU A 406 -12.25 -12.56 -20.72
N VAL A 407 -12.56 -13.17 -21.87
CA VAL A 407 -13.07 -12.46 -23.06
C VAL A 407 -14.41 -11.80 -22.78
N ALA A 408 -15.31 -12.45 -22.04
CA ALA A 408 -16.59 -11.86 -21.63
C ALA A 408 -16.42 -10.66 -20.69
N ASN A 409 -15.33 -10.62 -19.91
CA ASN A 409 -14.97 -9.46 -19.07
C ASN A 409 -14.08 -8.42 -19.80
N GLY A 410 -13.94 -8.55 -21.14
CA GLY A 410 -13.24 -7.56 -21.96
C GLY A 410 -11.71 -7.72 -22.06
N PHE A 411 -11.16 -8.84 -21.58
CA PHE A 411 -9.73 -9.13 -21.67
C PHE A 411 -9.44 -9.97 -22.91
N LEU A 412 -8.95 -9.31 -23.98
CA LEU A 412 -8.75 -9.91 -25.30
C LEU A 412 -7.29 -10.32 -25.58
N SER A 413 -6.35 -9.99 -24.68
CA SER A 413 -4.92 -10.29 -24.87
C SER A 413 -4.16 -10.35 -23.55
N LEU A 414 -2.99 -11.03 -23.56
CA LEU A 414 -2.07 -11.06 -22.42
C LEU A 414 -1.62 -9.67 -21.97
N GLU A 415 -1.42 -8.74 -22.93
CA GLU A 415 -1.07 -7.36 -22.61
C GLU A 415 -2.16 -6.64 -21.82
N GLY A 416 -3.45 -6.88 -22.14
CA GLY A 416 -4.58 -6.34 -21.40
C GLY A 416 -4.69 -6.87 -19.97
N LEU A 417 -4.26 -8.12 -19.75
CA LEU A 417 -4.20 -8.75 -18.44
C LEU A 417 -2.96 -8.32 -17.63
N SER A 418 -1.89 -7.90 -18.30
CA SER A 418 -0.62 -7.54 -17.64
C SER A 418 -0.71 -6.30 -16.74
N GLU A 419 -1.78 -5.52 -16.87
CA GLU A 419 -2.05 -4.33 -16.07
C GLU A 419 -2.91 -4.61 -14.83
N LEU A 420 -3.42 -5.86 -14.68
CA LEU A 420 -4.26 -6.25 -13.56
C LEU A 420 -3.43 -6.64 -12.33
N SER A 421 -3.96 -6.27 -11.17
CA SER A 421 -3.47 -6.79 -9.89
C SER A 421 -4.07 -8.17 -9.60
N GLU A 422 -3.49 -8.90 -8.66
CA GLU A 422 -4.06 -10.15 -8.15
C GLU A 422 -5.47 -9.96 -7.60
N GLU A 423 -5.74 -8.81 -6.98
CA GLU A 423 -7.06 -8.45 -6.45
C GLU A 423 -8.09 -8.23 -7.58
N ASP A 424 -7.66 -7.62 -8.69
CA ASP A 424 -8.53 -7.41 -9.86
C ASP A 424 -8.90 -8.74 -10.54
N LEU A 425 -7.97 -9.69 -10.63
CA LEU A 425 -8.23 -11.02 -11.18
C LEU A 425 -9.18 -11.83 -10.29
N ARG A 426 -8.99 -11.77 -8.99
CA ARG A 426 -9.89 -12.44 -8.03
C ARG A 426 -11.30 -11.83 -7.97
N ALA A 427 -11.46 -10.59 -8.39
CA ALA A 427 -12.75 -9.91 -8.48
C ALA A 427 -13.57 -10.37 -9.72
N ILE A 428 -12.98 -11.13 -10.65
CA ILE A 428 -13.71 -11.68 -11.81
C ILE A 428 -14.53 -12.87 -11.32
N ASN A 429 -15.86 -12.68 -11.28
CA ASN A 429 -16.78 -13.74 -10.86
C ASN A 429 -16.66 -14.98 -11.76
N GLY A 430 -16.37 -16.14 -11.14
CA GLY A 430 -16.21 -17.42 -11.83
C GLY A 430 -14.77 -17.80 -12.17
N LEU A 431 -13.78 -16.94 -11.91
CA LEU A 431 -12.37 -17.28 -12.06
C LEU A 431 -11.89 -18.07 -10.84
N SER A 432 -11.32 -19.27 -11.06
CA SER A 432 -10.77 -20.07 -9.96
C SER A 432 -9.45 -19.46 -9.45
N GLY A 433 -9.13 -19.69 -8.17
CA GLY A 433 -7.86 -19.22 -7.59
C GLY A 433 -6.64 -19.87 -8.25
N GLU A 434 -6.79 -21.09 -8.79
CA GLU A 434 -5.72 -21.79 -9.54
C GLU A 434 -5.48 -21.12 -10.89
N ASP A 435 -6.53 -20.80 -11.64
CA ASP A 435 -6.44 -20.09 -12.93
C ASP A 435 -5.86 -18.68 -12.75
N ALA A 436 -6.26 -17.96 -11.70
CA ALA A 436 -5.70 -16.65 -11.39
C ALA A 436 -4.18 -16.74 -11.16
N SER A 437 -3.70 -17.77 -10.47
CA SER A 437 -2.26 -18.00 -10.26
C SER A 437 -1.52 -18.30 -11.56
N ILE A 438 -2.09 -19.14 -12.44
CA ILE A 438 -1.51 -19.47 -13.75
C ILE A 438 -1.40 -18.22 -14.62
N ILE A 439 -2.43 -17.37 -14.62
CA ILE A 439 -2.46 -16.10 -15.36
C ILE A 439 -1.35 -15.17 -14.86
N LEU A 440 -1.20 -15.01 -13.53
CA LEU A 440 -0.17 -14.16 -12.94
C LEU A 440 1.25 -14.65 -13.26
N ASP A 441 1.47 -15.95 -13.22
CA ASP A 441 2.77 -16.55 -13.58
C ASP A 441 3.10 -16.29 -15.05
N LYS A 442 2.12 -16.39 -15.95
CA LYS A 442 2.30 -16.07 -17.37
C LYS A 442 2.55 -14.59 -17.63
N ILE A 443 1.86 -13.71 -16.92
CA ILE A 443 2.11 -12.27 -16.95
C ILE A 443 3.55 -11.95 -16.47
N ALA A 444 4.01 -12.60 -15.42
CA ALA A 444 5.36 -12.41 -14.90
C ALA A 444 6.45 -12.89 -15.90
N GLN A 445 6.20 -14.02 -16.57
CA GLN A 445 7.08 -14.55 -17.62
C GLN A 445 7.14 -13.67 -18.87
N SER A 446 6.07 -12.96 -19.20
CA SER A 446 6.04 -12.07 -20.38
C SER A 446 6.72 -10.72 -20.13
N LYS A 447 7.01 -10.38 -18.87
CA LYS A 447 7.67 -9.12 -18.45
C LYS A 447 9.17 -9.29 -18.19
N SER A 448 9.69 -10.52 -18.23
CA SER A 448 11.11 -10.85 -18.13
C SER A 448 11.76 -10.98 -19.51
#